data_52e9ea51d01efe2360c2522e83a8aa73
#
_entry.id   52e9ea51d01efe2360c2522e83a8aa73
#
_cell.length_a   1.000
_cell.length_b   1.000
_cell.length_c   1.000
_cell.angle_alpha   90.00
_cell.angle_beta   90.00
_cell.angle_gamma   90.00
#
_symmetry.space_group_name_H-M   'P 1'
#
loop_
_entity.id
_entity.type
_entity.pdbx_description
1 polymer ?
#
loop_
_entity_poly.entity_id
_entity_poly.type
_entity_poly.pdbx_seq_one_letter_code
_entity_poly.pdbx_strand_id
1 'polypeptide(L)'
;VALQEKKTMDMDISNIAHDIRTPLTVASGYAQQSLRSSREDDMAMEKISKNLLTVSKRLEALLEYRRLTEGAIQPQFQDLDFSQLVVKSILPYYDMFQEKGITLDIQVTPDIQCEMDPDIFERLFQNIISNVLKHGKTQAQLTLQKKDDGIYLSVSNMVQQPIQHLDQLTTRFYSENLSDTEDSSGLGLYITEHLVQVLEGELHLAYENE
;
A
#
# COMPACT_ATOMS: atom_id res chain seq x y z
N VAL A 1 -4.91 -12.59 27.17
CA VAL A 1 -5.15 -11.89 25.90
C VAL A 1 -4.39 -10.57 25.90
N ALA A 2 -4.70 -9.58 26.72
CA ALA A 2 -4.09 -8.24 26.74
C ALA A 2 -2.55 -8.21 26.87
N LEU A 3 -1.94 -9.16 27.62
CA LEU A 3 -0.49 -9.22 27.80
C LEU A 3 0.21 -9.77 26.55
N GLN A 4 -0.47 -10.62 25.79
CA GLN A 4 0.03 -11.21 24.55
C GLN A 4 -0.03 -10.19 23.41
N GLU A 5 -1.14 -9.44 23.33
CA GLU A 5 -1.33 -8.34 22.38
C GLU A 5 -0.29 -7.23 22.62
N LYS A 6 -0.04 -6.85 23.87
CA LYS A 6 1.00 -5.88 24.19
C LYS A 6 2.41 -6.33 23.79
N LYS A 7 2.77 -7.61 24.01
CA LYS A 7 4.06 -8.16 23.57
C LYS A 7 4.21 -8.17 22.06
N THR A 8 3.13 -8.51 21.33
CA THR A 8 3.12 -8.50 19.88
C THR A 8 3.31 -7.08 19.35
N MET A 9 2.62 -6.10 19.94
CA MET A 9 2.74 -4.69 19.58
C MET A 9 4.14 -4.13 19.85
N ASP A 10 4.78 -4.50 20.98
CA ASP A 10 6.15 -4.08 21.31
C ASP A 10 7.17 -4.66 20.31
N MET A 11 6.99 -5.90 19.87
CA MET A 11 7.81 -6.52 18.81
C MET A 11 7.62 -5.85 17.47
N ASP A 12 6.38 -5.54 17.10
CA ASP A 12 6.03 -4.87 15.85
C ASP A 12 6.67 -3.47 15.78
N ILE A 13 6.58 -2.70 16.85
CA ILE A 13 7.23 -1.38 16.97
C ILE A 13 8.75 -1.50 16.88
N SER A 14 9.34 -2.54 17.47
CA SER A 14 10.79 -2.78 17.42
C SER A 14 11.25 -3.08 15.98
N ASN A 15 10.51 -3.90 15.25
CA ASN A 15 10.81 -4.23 13.86
C ASN A 15 10.75 -2.98 12.96
N ILE A 16 9.72 -2.15 13.12
CA ILE A 16 9.58 -0.91 12.35
C ILE A 16 10.68 0.09 12.71
N ALA A 17 11.04 0.21 14.00
CA ALA A 17 12.13 1.07 14.43
C ALA A 17 13.47 0.64 13.80
N HIS A 18 13.70 -0.67 13.64
CA HIS A 18 14.85 -1.21 12.91
C HIS A 18 14.80 -0.81 11.42
N ASP A 19 13.64 -0.99 10.78
CA ASP A 19 13.45 -0.70 9.36
C ASP A 19 13.52 0.79 9.00
N ILE A 20 13.18 1.67 9.95
CA ILE A 20 13.37 3.12 9.85
C ILE A 20 14.85 3.48 10.05
N ARG A 21 15.55 2.81 10.97
CA ARG A 21 16.96 3.10 11.28
C ARG A 21 17.87 2.88 10.07
N THR A 22 17.63 1.83 9.28
CA THR A 22 18.47 1.48 8.12
C THR A 22 18.53 2.62 7.09
N PRO A 23 17.43 3.09 6.47
CA PRO A 23 17.47 4.20 5.52
C PRO A 23 17.95 5.51 6.14
N LEU A 24 17.65 5.75 7.43
CA LEU A 24 18.14 6.94 8.12
C LEU A 24 19.66 6.92 8.29
N THR A 25 20.25 5.76 8.60
CA THR A 25 21.71 5.59 8.69
C THR A 25 22.36 5.80 7.33
N VAL A 26 21.77 5.27 6.26
CA VAL A 26 22.25 5.46 4.89
C VAL A 26 22.19 6.94 4.48
N ALA A 27 21.07 7.61 4.72
CA ALA A 27 20.91 9.05 4.45
C ALA A 27 21.93 9.88 5.23
N SER A 28 22.15 9.58 6.52
CA SER A 28 23.16 10.25 7.36
C SER A 28 24.57 10.02 6.85
N GLY A 29 24.89 8.81 6.35
CA GLY A 29 26.18 8.49 5.76
C GLY A 29 26.49 9.33 4.52
N TYR A 30 25.52 9.45 3.59
CA TYR A 30 25.67 10.30 2.41
C TYR A 30 25.76 11.78 2.77
N ALA A 31 24.99 12.26 3.74
CA ALA A 31 25.08 13.64 4.23
C ALA A 31 26.48 13.95 4.78
N GLN A 32 27.05 13.04 5.60
CA GLN A 32 28.41 13.20 6.13
C GLN A 32 29.50 13.14 5.03
N GLN A 33 29.31 12.29 4.03
CA GLN A 33 30.21 12.20 2.89
C GLN A 33 30.18 13.49 2.07
N SER A 34 29.00 14.03 1.77
CA SER A 34 28.82 15.28 1.04
C SER A 34 29.44 16.48 1.77
N LEU A 35 29.36 16.52 3.10
CA LEU A 35 30.02 17.56 3.91
C LEU A 35 31.55 17.49 3.89
N ARG A 36 32.14 16.33 3.61
CA ARG A 36 33.60 16.14 3.54
C ARG A 36 34.18 16.37 2.16
N SER A 37 33.38 16.18 1.12
CA SER A 37 33.77 16.44 -0.27
C SER A 37 33.28 17.84 -0.64
N SER A 38 34.16 18.73 -0.96
CA SER A 38 33.85 20.10 -1.43
C SER A 38 33.19 20.14 -2.83
N ARG A 39 32.64 19.02 -3.32
CA ARG A 39 31.86 18.91 -4.54
C ARG A 39 30.39 18.81 -4.18
N GLU A 40 29.57 19.66 -4.78
CA GLU A 40 28.13 19.48 -4.87
C GLU A 40 27.88 18.14 -5.55
N ASP A 41 27.58 17.13 -4.75
CA ASP A 41 27.31 15.79 -5.25
C ASP A 41 25.80 15.62 -5.34
N ASP A 42 25.20 16.04 -6.48
CA ASP A 42 23.77 15.91 -6.77
C ASP A 42 23.26 14.47 -6.50
N MET A 43 24.11 13.47 -6.79
CA MET A 43 23.80 12.06 -6.51
C MET A 43 23.69 11.74 -5.01
N ALA A 44 24.49 12.40 -4.15
CA ALA A 44 24.38 12.20 -2.70
C ALA A 44 23.09 12.80 -2.16
N MET A 45 22.71 13.98 -2.64
CA MET A 45 21.45 14.63 -2.27
C MET A 45 20.23 13.84 -2.73
N GLU A 46 20.27 13.28 -3.94
CA GLU A 46 19.21 12.41 -4.45
C GLU A 46 19.05 11.16 -3.58
N LYS A 47 20.14 10.49 -3.21
CA LYS A 47 20.13 9.34 -2.32
C LYS A 47 19.61 9.67 -0.92
N ILE A 48 20.00 10.82 -0.36
CA ILE A 48 19.51 11.32 0.92
C ILE A 48 17.98 11.52 0.82
N SER A 49 17.52 12.22 -0.20
CA SER A 49 16.10 12.51 -0.41
C SER A 49 15.28 11.22 -0.55
N LYS A 50 15.76 10.26 -1.35
CA LYS A 50 15.10 8.95 -1.51
C LYS A 50 14.97 8.19 -0.18
N ASN A 51 16.05 8.15 0.62
CA ASN A 51 16.03 7.45 1.91
C ASN A 51 15.14 8.14 2.94
N LEU A 52 15.11 9.48 2.97
CA LEU A 52 14.19 10.23 3.83
C LEU A 52 12.72 10.00 3.45
N LEU A 53 12.42 9.95 2.15
CA LEU A 53 11.08 9.61 1.67
C LEU A 53 10.66 8.20 2.09
N THR A 54 11.57 7.23 2.03
CA THR A 54 11.34 5.87 2.51
C THR A 54 11.03 5.85 4.00
N VAL A 55 11.77 6.61 4.82
CA VAL A 55 11.49 6.77 6.26
C VAL A 55 10.10 7.34 6.50
N SER A 56 9.74 8.41 5.77
CA SER A 56 8.42 9.05 5.90
C SER A 56 7.28 8.06 5.60
N LYS A 57 7.37 7.33 4.49
CA LYS A 57 6.36 6.32 4.11
C LYS A 57 6.22 5.21 5.16
N ARG A 58 7.34 4.73 5.73
CA ARG A 58 7.30 3.70 6.78
C ARG A 58 6.68 4.22 8.08
N LEU A 59 6.97 5.48 8.43
CA LEU A 59 6.37 6.13 9.60
C LEU A 59 4.85 6.33 9.41
N GLU A 60 4.42 6.77 8.24
CA GLU A 60 3.00 6.90 7.91
C GLU A 60 2.27 5.56 8.02
N ALA A 61 2.84 4.49 7.45
CA ALA A 61 2.28 3.14 7.56
C ALA A 61 2.19 2.66 9.02
N LEU A 62 3.19 2.98 9.86
CA LEU A 62 3.16 2.68 11.30
C LEU A 62 2.06 3.43 12.02
N LEU A 63 1.90 4.73 11.75
CA LEU A 63 0.85 5.53 12.37
C LEU A 63 -0.55 5.04 11.97
N GLU A 64 -0.72 4.62 10.73
CA GLU A 64 -1.97 4.04 10.26
C GLU A 64 -2.23 2.68 10.89
N TYR A 65 -1.25 1.79 10.93
CA TYR A 65 -1.32 0.53 11.65
C TYR A 65 -1.76 0.72 13.12
N ARG A 66 -1.16 1.69 13.81
CA ARG A 66 -1.51 2.02 15.19
C ARG A 66 -2.96 2.48 15.32
N ARG A 67 -3.43 3.37 14.43
CA ARG A 67 -4.83 3.85 14.43
C ARG A 67 -5.83 2.71 14.23
N LEU A 68 -5.51 1.76 13.34
CA LEU A 68 -6.31 0.57 13.10
C LEU A 68 -6.39 -0.34 14.31
N THR A 69 -5.24 -0.62 14.94
CA THR A 69 -5.17 -1.54 16.10
C THR A 69 -5.78 -0.95 17.38
N GLU A 70 -5.77 0.36 17.53
CA GLU A 70 -6.42 1.07 18.66
C GLU A 70 -7.93 1.27 18.43
N GLY A 71 -8.48 0.83 17.28
CA GLY A 71 -9.90 1.04 16.94
C GLY A 71 -10.28 2.51 16.81
N ALA A 72 -9.30 3.36 16.53
CA ALA A 72 -9.49 4.81 16.48
C ALA A 72 -10.13 5.29 15.17
N ILE A 73 -10.25 4.42 14.16
CA ILE A 73 -10.87 4.76 12.89
C ILE A 73 -12.36 4.52 12.99
N GLN A 74 -13.14 5.61 12.96
CA GLN A 74 -14.60 5.56 12.90
C GLN A 74 -15.03 6.04 11.51
N PRO A 75 -15.63 5.16 10.68
CA PRO A 75 -16.04 5.52 9.34
C PRO A 75 -17.18 6.54 9.36
N GLN A 76 -17.15 7.47 8.43
CA GLN A 76 -18.21 8.43 8.16
C GLN A 76 -18.87 8.07 6.83
N PHE A 77 -19.80 7.11 6.89
CA PHE A 77 -20.53 6.67 5.71
C PHE A 77 -21.43 7.77 5.16
N GLN A 78 -21.42 7.91 3.84
CA GLN A 78 -22.30 8.81 3.10
C GLN A 78 -22.74 8.16 1.79
N ASP A 79 -23.94 8.49 1.35
CA ASP A 79 -24.43 8.09 0.03
C ASP A 79 -23.62 8.76 -1.08
N LEU A 80 -23.06 7.94 -1.98
CA LEU A 80 -22.26 8.46 -3.09
C LEU A 80 -22.31 7.55 -4.33
N ASP A 81 -21.95 8.12 -5.46
CA ASP A 81 -21.69 7.38 -6.69
C ASP A 81 -20.30 6.74 -6.64
N PHE A 82 -20.29 5.43 -6.34
CA PHE A 82 -19.04 4.68 -6.19
C PHE A 82 -18.31 4.53 -7.53
N SER A 83 -19.04 4.49 -8.65
CA SER A 83 -18.43 4.45 -9.98
C SER A 83 -17.60 5.70 -10.25
N GLN A 84 -18.14 6.87 -9.93
CA GLN A 84 -17.41 8.13 -10.07
C GLN A 84 -16.22 8.22 -9.09
N LEU A 85 -16.40 7.75 -7.86
CA LEU A 85 -15.31 7.73 -6.88
C LEU A 85 -14.14 6.87 -7.37
N VAL A 86 -14.38 5.65 -7.85
CA VAL A 86 -13.34 4.75 -8.38
C VAL A 86 -12.63 5.37 -9.58
N VAL A 87 -13.38 5.95 -10.53
CA VAL A 87 -12.77 6.62 -11.70
C VAL A 87 -11.92 7.81 -11.27
N LYS A 88 -12.41 8.64 -10.36
CA LYS A 88 -11.66 9.79 -9.83
C LYS A 88 -10.37 9.34 -9.13
N SER A 89 -10.42 8.27 -8.34
CA SER A 89 -9.28 7.77 -7.58
C SER A 89 -8.20 7.12 -8.47
N ILE A 90 -8.55 6.52 -9.63
CA ILE A 90 -7.56 5.89 -10.51
C ILE A 90 -6.87 6.89 -11.45
N LEU A 91 -7.54 7.96 -11.84
CA LEU A 91 -7.02 8.92 -12.83
C LEU A 91 -5.62 9.47 -12.50
N PRO A 92 -5.28 9.85 -11.25
CA PRO A 92 -3.96 10.38 -10.92
C PRO A 92 -2.81 9.39 -11.14
N TYR A 93 -3.10 8.10 -11.24
CA TYR A 93 -2.09 7.06 -11.39
C TYR A 93 -1.83 6.66 -12.85
N TYR A 94 -2.64 7.15 -13.79
CA TYR A 94 -2.58 6.71 -15.19
C TYR A 94 -1.20 6.90 -15.82
N ASP A 95 -0.60 8.08 -15.63
CA ASP A 95 0.74 8.37 -16.15
C ASP A 95 1.81 7.48 -15.50
N MET A 96 1.67 7.16 -14.20
CA MET A 96 2.60 6.27 -13.49
C MET A 96 2.56 4.83 -14.04
N PHE A 97 1.38 4.33 -14.44
CA PHE A 97 1.26 3.04 -15.11
C PHE A 97 1.98 3.06 -16.47
N GLN A 98 1.80 4.11 -17.27
CA GLN A 98 2.48 4.28 -18.54
C GLN A 98 4.01 4.36 -18.38
N GLU A 99 4.50 5.16 -17.46
CA GLU A 99 5.94 5.29 -17.17
C GLU A 99 6.58 3.96 -16.77
N LYS A 100 5.82 3.09 -16.08
CA LYS A 100 6.26 1.74 -15.70
C LYS A 100 6.06 0.69 -16.80
N GLY A 101 5.47 1.06 -17.94
CA GLY A 101 5.16 0.14 -19.04
C GLY A 101 4.07 -0.87 -18.70
N ILE A 102 3.16 -0.54 -17.77
CA ILE A 102 2.04 -1.38 -17.37
C ILE A 102 0.79 -0.90 -18.13
N THR A 103 0.21 -1.75 -18.94
CA THR A 103 -1.09 -1.47 -19.59
C THR A 103 -2.21 -1.65 -18.57
N LEU A 104 -2.95 -0.58 -18.30
CA LEU A 104 -4.09 -0.59 -17.37
C LEU A 104 -5.40 -0.65 -18.14
N ASP A 105 -6.18 -1.72 -17.94
CA ASP A 105 -7.56 -1.86 -18.41
C ASP A 105 -8.53 -1.49 -17.30
N ILE A 106 -9.49 -0.59 -17.60
CA ILE A 106 -10.45 -0.07 -16.60
C ILE A 106 -11.86 -0.36 -17.09
N GLN A 107 -12.60 -1.17 -16.34
CA GLN A 107 -13.98 -1.57 -16.61
C GLN A 107 -14.86 -1.23 -15.42
N VAL A 108 -15.48 -0.07 -15.43
CA VAL A 108 -16.33 0.43 -14.36
C VAL A 108 -17.77 0.46 -14.83
N THR A 109 -18.65 -0.33 -14.23
CA THR A 109 -20.09 -0.21 -14.41
C THR A 109 -20.55 1.15 -13.90
N PRO A 110 -21.26 1.96 -14.69
CA PRO A 110 -21.69 3.29 -14.28
C PRO A 110 -22.81 3.25 -13.22
N ASP A 111 -23.03 4.36 -12.54
CA ASP A 111 -24.17 4.66 -11.67
C ASP A 111 -24.33 3.70 -10.48
N ILE A 112 -23.26 3.10 -9.97
CA ILE A 112 -23.31 2.28 -8.76
C ILE A 112 -23.35 3.20 -7.54
N GLN A 113 -24.52 3.24 -6.89
CA GLN A 113 -24.72 3.98 -5.64
C GLN A 113 -24.50 3.06 -4.44
N CYS A 114 -23.79 3.56 -3.42
CA CYS A 114 -23.62 2.89 -2.14
C CYS A 114 -23.32 3.87 -1.01
N GLU A 115 -23.46 3.41 0.22
CA GLU A 115 -22.92 4.08 1.40
C GLU A 115 -21.45 3.74 1.53
N MET A 116 -20.56 4.76 1.58
CA MET A 116 -19.13 4.60 1.66
C MET A 116 -18.50 5.80 2.40
N ASP A 117 -17.40 5.55 3.11
CA ASP A 117 -16.51 6.61 3.57
C ASP A 117 -15.44 6.86 2.48
N PRO A 118 -15.49 8.00 1.76
CA PRO A 118 -14.58 8.25 0.64
C PRO A 118 -13.13 8.41 1.07
N ASP A 119 -12.85 8.89 2.28
CA ASP A 119 -11.49 9.11 2.77
C ASP A 119 -10.83 7.77 3.12
N ILE A 120 -11.59 6.86 3.74
CA ILE A 120 -11.12 5.49 4.02
C ILE A 120 -10.95 4.72 2.71
N PHE A 121 -11.90 4.86 1.77
CA PHE A 121 -11.78 4.24 0.45
C PHE A 121 -10.54 4.75 -0.30
N GLU A 122 -10.26 6.04 -0.29
CA GLU A 122 -9.08 6.61 -0.96
C GLU A 122 -7.77 6.01 -0.43
N ARG A 123 -7.64 5.85 0.88
CA ARG A 123 -6.49 5.19 1.52
C ARG A 123 -6.37 3.71 1.12
N LEU A 124 -7.49 2.98 1.17
CA LEU A 124 -7.57 1.60 0.71
C LEU A 124 -7.10 1.49 -0.73
N PHE A 125 -7.67 2.32 -1.60
CA PHE A 125 -7.38 2.32 -3.02
C PHE A 125 -5.91 2.67 -3.31
N GLN A 126 -5.35 3.67 -2.63
CA GLN A 126 -3.95 4.04 -2.73
C GLN A 126 -3.01 2.89 -2.36
N ASN A 127 -3.32 2.13 -1.30
CA ASN A 127 -2.54 0.96 -0.91
C ASN A 127 -2.57 -0.12 -2.00
N ILE A 128 -3.74 -0.41 -2.57
CA ILE A 128 -3.91 -1.39 -3.65
C ILE A 128 -3.12 -0.96 -4.89
N ILE A 129 -3.32 0.28 -5.37
CA ILE A 129 -2.67 0.76 -6.60
C ILE A 129 -1.15 0.88 -6.43
N SER A 130 -0.67 1.33 -5.26
CA SER A 130 0.76 1.33 -4.95
C SER A 130 1.35 -0.07 -5.02
N ASN A 131 0.62 -1.08 -4.55
CA ASN A 131 1.04 -2.47 -4.62
C ASN A 131 1.13 -2.97 -6.08
N VAL A 132 0.11 -2.67 -6.90
CA VAL A 132 0.12 -2.99 -8.34
C VAL A 132 1.28 -2.29 -9.05
N LEU A 133 1.49 -1.00 -8.84
CA LEU A 133 2.59 -0.25 -9.44
C LEU A 133 3.97 -0.77 -9.01
N LYS A 134 4.07 -1.38 -7.84
CA LYS A 134 5.32 -1.92 -7.29
C LYS A 134 5.63 -3.31 -7.82
N HIS A 135 4.63 -4.19 -7.86
CA HIS A 135 4.80 -5.62 -8.14
C HIS A 135 4.27 -6.03 -9.52
N GLY A 136 3.47 -5.17 -10.16
CA GLY A 136 2.94 -5.39 -11.50
C GLY A 136 4.03 -5.39 -12.58
N LYS A 137 3.81 -6.17 -13.65
CA LYS A 137 4.78 -6.33 -14.74
C LYS A 137 4.34 -5.61 -16.02
N THR A 138 3.35 -6.13 -16.69
CA THR A 138 2.97 -5.67 -18.06
C THR A 138 1.52 -5.24 -18.16
N GLN A 139 0.66 -5.86 -17.39
CA GLN A 139 -0.78 -5.67 -17.45
C GLN A 139 -1.38 -5.57 -16.06
N ALA A 140 -2.36 -4.68 -15.92
CA ALA A 140 -3.21 -4.56 -14.76
C ALA A 140 -4.64 -4.32 -15.22
N GLN A 141 -5.62 -4.81 -14.48
CA GLN A 141 -7.03 -4.60 -14.74
C GLN A 141 -7.74 -4.14 -13.48
N LEU A 142 -8.61 -3.15 -13.62
CA LEU A 142 -9.51 -2.67 -12.58
C LEU A 142 -10.93 -2.88 -13.07
N THR A 143 -11.74 -3.60 -12.29
CA THR A 143 -13.16 -3.79 -12.61
C THR A 143 -14.03 -3.39 -11.43
N LEU A 144 -15.12 -2.67 -11.70
CA LEU A 144 -16.18 -2.40 -10.74
C LEU A 144 -17.50 -2.91 -11.29
N GLN A 145 -18.16 -3.80 -10.55
CA GLN A 145 -19.41 -4.43 -10.95
C GLN A 145 -20.37 -4.51 -9.77
N LYS A 146 -21.67 -4.39 -10.07
CA LYS A 146 -22.75 -4.70 -9.13
C LYS A 146 -23.40 -6.01 -9.56
N LYS A 147 -23.49 -6.95 -8.62
CA LYS A 147 -24.18 -8.23 -8.75
C LYS A 147 -25.36 -8.29 -7.77
N ASP A 148 -26.15 -9.34 -7.85
CA ASP A 148 -27.34 -9.51 -7.00
C ASP A 148 -26.99 -9.57 -5.50
N ASP A 149 -25.79 -10.05 -5.17
CA ASP A 149 -25.27 -10.27 -3.82
C ASP A 149 -24.34 -9.15 -3.31
N GLY A 150 -23.96 -8.17 -4.15
CA GLY A 150 -23.12 -7.08 -3.69
C GLY A 150 -22.40 -6.27 -4.79
N ILE A 151 -21.53 -5.38 -4.32
CA ILE A 151 -20.68 -4.56 -5.18
C ILE A 151 -19.26 -5.12 -5.11
N TYR A 152 -18.65 -5.34 -6.28
CA TYR A 152 -17.33 -5.95 -6.41
C TYR A 152 -16.37 -4.99 -7.08
N LEU A 153 -15.34 -4.59 -6.35
CA LEU A 153 -14.17 -3.93 -6.91
C LEU A 153 -13.04 -4.96 -6.98
N SER A 154 -12.56 -5.22 -8.18
CA SER A 154 -11.44 -6.14 -8.40
C SER A 154 -10.27 -5.41 -9.05
N VAL A 155 -9.07 -5.66 -8.54
CA VAL A 155 -7.82 -5.18 -9.12
C VAL A 155 -6.90 -6.36 -9.30
N SER A 156 -6.48 -6.63 -10.52
CA SER A 156 -5.57 -7.72 -10.85
C SER A 156 -4.37 -7.20 -11.62
N ASN A 157 -3.25 -7.88 -11.51
CA ASN A 157 -2.04 -7.57 -12.26
C ASN A 157 -1.20 -8.83 -12.50
N MET A 158 -0.45 -8.83 -13.59
CA MET A 158 0.60 -9.82 -13.79
C MET A 158 1.78 -9.51 -12.85
N VAL A 159 2.30 -10.52 -12.18
CA VAL A 159 3.44 -10.40 -11.26
C VAL A 159 4.74 -10.87 -11.91
N GLN A 160 5.87 -10.39 -11.40
CA GLN A 160 7.19 -10.76 -11.93
C GLN A 160 7.62 -12.17 -11.48
N GLN A 161 7.22 -12.57 -10.29
CA GLN A 161 7.57 -13.85 -9.68
C GLN A 161 6.30 -14.53 -9.13
N PRO A 162 6.25 -15.87 -9.15
CA PRO A 162 5.14 -16.62 -8.58
C PRO A 162 4.96 -16.31 -7.10
N ILE A 163 3.71 -16.17 -6.67
CA ILE A 163 3.34 -16.04 -5.27
C ILE A 163 3.30 -17.44 -4.63
N GLN A 164 4.09 -17.66 -3.59
CA GLN A 164 4.19 -18.98 -2.93
C GLN A 164 3.28 -19.09 -1.70
N HIS A 165 3.07 -17.98 -0.98
CA HIS A 165 2.33 -17.95 0.29
C HIS A 165 1.22 -16.92 0.27
N LEU A 166 0.17 -17.18 -0.52
CA LEU A 166 -0.97 -16.29 -0.69
C LEU A 166 -1.67 -15.98 0.65
N ASP A 167 -1.75 -16.98 1.52
CA ASP A 167 -2.34 -16.92 2.87
C ASP A 167 -1.58 -16.00 3.84
N GLN A 168 -0.31 -15.71 3.54
CA GLN A 168 0.52 -14.86 4.38
C GLN A 168 0.59 -13.41 3.92
N LEU A 169 0.07 -13.08 2.73
CA LEU A 169 0.18 -11.75 2.15
C LEU A 169 -0.49 -10.64 2.97
N THR A 170 -1.52 -10.96 3.73
CA THR A 170 -2.17 -10.04 4.68
C THR A 170 -1.56 -10.10 6.08
N THR A 171 -0.55 -10.96 6.30
CA THR A 171 0.15 -11.01 7.59
C THR A 171 1.07 -9.79 7.74
N ARG A 172 1.14 -9.27 8.96
CA ARG A 172 1.97 -8.10 9.29
C ARG A 172 3.43 -8.32 8.94
N PHE A 173 4.04 -7.33 8.29
CA PHE A 173 5.47 -7.34 7.94
C PHE A 173 5.90 -8.49 7.03
N TYR A 174 4.94 -9.17 6.40
CA TYR A 174 5.25 -10.18 5.42
C TYR A 174 5.57 -9.53 4.06
N SER A 175 6.68 -9.95 3.49
CA SER A 175 7.07 -9.65 2.12
C SER A 175 7.65 -10.91 1.51
N GLU A 176 7.11 -11.35 0.37
CA GLU A 176 7.54 -12.59 -0.28
C GLU A 176 8.97 -12.52 -0.81
N ASN A 177 9.41 -11.30 -1.18
CA ASN A 177 10.76 -11.05 -1.67
C ASN A 177 11.55 -10.20 -0.66
N LEU A 178 12.50 -10.83 0.03
CA LEU A 178 13.43 -10.16 0.95
C LEU A 178 14.31 -9.10 0.24
N SER A 179 14.50 -9.21 -1.09
CA SER A 179 15.22 -8.23 -1.90
C SER A 179 14.45 -6.91 -2.12
N ASP A 180 13.12 -6.94 -2.01
CA ASP A 180 12.26 -5.76 -2.18
C ASP A 180 12.07 -4.97 -0.87
N THR A 181 12.78 -5.36 0.21
CA THR A 181 12.64 -4.76 1.54
C THR A 181 13.03 -3.28 1.61
N GLU A 182 13.78 -2.76 0.63
CA GLU A 182 14.14 -1.33 0.62
C GLU A 182 12.93 -0.41 0.46
N ASP A 183 11.86 -0.83 -0.23
CA ASP A 183 10.70 0.00 -0.55
C ASP A 183 9.37 -0.51 0.03
N SER A 184 9.32 -1.67 0.75
CA SER A 184 8.08 -2.16 1.33
C SER A 184 8.12 -2.26 2.85
N SER A 185 7.04 -1.80 3.49
CA SER A 185 6.85 -1.94 4.93
C SER A 185 6.29 -3.31 5.32
N GLY A 186 5.82 -4.12 4.35
CA GLY A 186 5.06 -5.35 4.61
C GLY A 186 3.72 -5.11 5.32
N LEU A 187 3.26 -3.86 5.37
CA LEU A 187 2.01 -3.47 6.03
C LEU A 187 0.88 -3.17 5.06
N GLY A 188 1.17 -2.96 3.77
CA GLY A 188 0.18 -2.47 2.81
C GLY A 188 -1.07 -3.37 2.71
N LEU A 189 -0.92 -4.68 2.50
CA LEU A 189 -2.07 -5.60 2.41
C LEU A 189 -2.73 -5.85 3.77
N TYR A 190 -1.97 -5.82 4.86
CA TYR A 190 -2.55 -5.86 6.21
C TYR A 190 -3.45 -4.64 6.46
N ILE A 191 -2.99 -3.44 6.13
CA ILE A 191 -3.77 -2.19 6.23
C ILE A 191 -5.00 -2.29 5.31
N THR A 192 -4.83 -2.77 4.08
CA THR A 192 -5.92 -3.00 3.11
C THR A 192 -7.01 -3.87 3.71
N GLU A 193 -6.68 -5.03 4.27
CA GLU A 193 -7.64 -5.95 4.89
C GLU A 193 -8.44 -5.27 6.03
N HIS A 194 -7.76 -4.52 6.90
CA HIS A 194 -8.42 -3.83 8.01
C HIS A 194 -9.27 -2.65 7.55
N LEU A 195 -8.84 -1.88 6.55
CA LEU A 195 -9.67 -0.81 5.98
C LEU A 195 -10.93 -1.37 5.29
N VAL A 196 -10.81 -2.52 4.61
CA VAL A 196 -11.97 -3.22 4.05
C VAL A 196 -12.95 -3.63 5.15
N GLN A 197 -12.46 -4.17 6.29
CA GLN A 197 -13.31 -4.50 7.44
C GLN A 197 -13.98 -3.27 8.07
N VAL A 198 -13.27 -2.13 8.17
CA VAL A 198 -13.83 -0.86 8.64
C VAL A 198 -14.94 -0.35 7.70
N LEU A 199 -14.82 -0.61 6.40
CA LEU A 199 -15.85 -0.31 5.40
C LEU A 199 -16.93 -1.38 5.30
N GLU A 200 -16.97 -2.35 6.24
CA GLU A 200 -17.94 -3.47 6.29
C GLU A 200 -17.91 -4.38 5.05
N GLY A 201 -16.74 -4.44 4.39
CA GLY A 201 -16.49 -5.27 3.21
C GLY A 201 -15.71 -6.54 3.53
N GLU A 202 -15.45 -7.32 2.47
CA GLU A 202 -14.63 -8.53 2.50
C GLU A 202 -13.48 -8.44 1.49
N LEU A 203 -12.27 -8.85 1.89
CA LEU A 203 -11.11 -8.93 1.00
C LEU A 203 -10.88 -10.37 0.55
N HIS A 204 -10.83 -10.57 -0.76
CA HIS A 204 -10.46 -11.84 -1.37
C HIS A 204 -9.18 -11.69 -2.17
N LEU A 205 -8.20 -12.54 -1.88
CA LEU A 205 -6.96 -12.63 -2.65
C LEU A 205 -6.97 -13.92 -3.48
N ALA A 206 -6.59 -13.81 -4.74
CA ALA A 206 -6.44 -14.95 -5.63
C ALA A 206 -5.12 -14.85 -6.39
N TYR A 207 -4.55 -15.98 -6.73
CA TYR A 207 -3.39 -16.10 -7.59
C TYR A 207 -3.63 -17.24 -8.61
N GLU A 208 -3.49 -16.93 -9.88
CA GLU A 208 -3.61 -17.89 -10.97
C GLU A 208 -2.26 -18.03 -11.66
N ASN A 209 -1.78 -19.28 -11.80
CA ASN A 209 -0.65 -19.60 -12.65
C ASN A 209 -1.14 -19.79 -14.08
N GLU A 210 -0.70 -18.93 -14.98
CA GLU A 210 -0.82 -19.20 -16.44
C GLU A 210 0.23 -20.19 -16.91
#